data_e00a45f7cc64b4277fcf2b65c23d8e91
#
_entry.id   e00a45f7cc64b4277fcf2b65c23d8e91
#
_cell.length_a   1.000
_cell.length_b   1.000
_cell.length_c   1.000
_cell.angle_alpha   90.00
_cell.angle_beta   90.00
_cell.angle_gamma   90.00
#
_symmetry.space_group_name_H-M   'P 1'
#
loop_
_entity.id
_entity.type
_entity.pdbx_description
1 polymer ?
#
loop_
_entity_poly.entity_id
_entity_poly.type
_entity_poly.pdbx_seq_one_letter_code
_entity_poly.pdbx_strand_id
1 'polypeptide(L)'
;MESEEAVSVLKKFTDERVTVEKNLATFDELDFVVFSNQDWTRLHESHSKDIKVNWPDGRSTKGIEKHIEDLKAMFVYAPDTSIKVHPIKFGSGEYTSVIGVMTGTFTKPMPIGDGQFIQPTGNKFSISMCTVGHWKDGVMIEEWLFWDNATYMKQIGIGQ
;
A
#
# COMPACT_ATOMS: atom_id res chain seq x y z
N MET A 1 43.24 -14.18 1.31
CA MET A 1 42.09 -14.70 0.53
C MET A 1 40.85 -14.81 1.40
N GLU A 2 40.82 -15.60 2.49
CA GLU A 2 39.64 -15.71 3.38
C GLU A 2 39.12 -14.39 3.94
N SER A 3 40.00 -13.41 4.27
CA SER A 3 39.62 -12.11 4.81
C SER A 3 38.94 -11.19 3.77
N GLU A 4 39.34 -11.26 2.51
CA GLU A 4 38.78 -10.45 1.41
C GLU A 4 37.39 -10.96 1.00
N GLU A 5 37.22 -12.29 0.97
CA GLU A 5 35.92 -12.90 0.71
C GLU A 5 34.91 -12.57 1.85
N ALA A 6 35.31 -12.66 3.10
CA ALA A 6 34.49 -12.29 4.24
C ALA A 6 34.07 -10.81 4.22
N VAL A 7 35.00 -9.90 3.89
CA VAL A 7 34.70 -8.47 3.74
C VAL A 7 33.72 -8.22 2.60
N SER A 8 33.88 -8.92 1.45
CA SER A 8 32.97 -8.81 0.31
C SER A 8 31.55 -9.27 0.67
N VAL A 9 31.42 -10.40 1.37
CA VAL A 9 30.13 -10.94 1.84
C VAL A 9 29.48 -9.96 2.82
N LEU A 10 30.22 -9.47 3.83
CA LEU A 10 29.70 -8.50 4.79
C LEU A 10 29.23 -7.22 4.11
N LYS A 11 29.99 -6.71 3.13
CA LYS A 11 29.61 -5.51 2.37
C LYS A 11 28.30 -5.75 1.63
N LYS A 12 28.13 -6.88 0.97
CA LYS A 12 26.89 -7.23 0.27
C LYS A 12 25.67 -7.22 1.21
N PHE A 13 25.78 -7.84 2.38
CA PHE A 13 24.70 -7.83 3.38
C PHE A 13 24.41 -6.43 3.90
N THR A 14 25.43 -5.61 4.13
CA THR A 14 25.26 -4.25 4.61
C THR A 14 24.57 -3.39 3.55
N ASP A 15 24.98 -3.47 2.30
CA ASP A 15 24.41 -2.72 1.18
C ASP A 15 22.93 -3.12 0.96
N GLU A 16 22.62 -4.44 1.03
CA GLU A 16 21.24 -4.94 0.95
C GLU A 16 20.38 -4.38 2.10
N ARG A 17 20.89 -4.41 3.32
CA ARG A 17 20.17 -3.89 4.48
C ARG A 17 19.87 -2.41 4.36
N VAL A 18 20.84 -1.60 3.94
CA VAL A 18 20.67 -0.16 3.69
C VAL A 18 19.59 0.09 2.64
N THR A 19 19.58 -0.69 1.57
CA THR A 19 18.57 -0.60 0.51
C THR A 19 17.16 -0.93 1.04
N VAL A 20 17.03 -2.01 1.80
CA VAL A 20 15.75 -2.40 2.42
C VAL A 20 15.26 -1.34 3.38
N GLU A 21 16.10 -0.81 4.27
CA GLU A 21 15.74 0.25 5.23
C GLU A 21 15.27 1.52 4.51
N LYS A 22 15.93 1.90 3.41
CA LYS A 22 15.52 3.04 2.58
C LYS A 22 14.17 2.80 1.92
N ASN A 23 13.93 1.63 1.34
CA ASN A 23 12.66 1.28 0.72
C ASN A 23 11.52 1.26 1.76
N LEU A 24 11.76 0.74 2.96
CA LEU A 24 10.80 0.77 4.06
C LEU A 24 10.50 2.19 4.54
N ALA A 25 11.48 3.08 4.60
CA ALA A 25 11.27 4.49 4.92
C ALA A 25 10.45 5.20 3.84
N THR A 26 10.70 4.91 2.56
CA THR A 26 9.88 5.42 1.45
C THR A 26 8.44 4.92 1.56
N PHE A 27 8.24 3.67 1.99
CA PHE A 27 6.90 3.11 2.19
C PHE A 27 6.17 3.76 3.38
N ASP A 28 6.87 4.08 4.46
CA ASP A 28 6.29 4.85 5.58
C ASP A 28 5.80 6.23 5.09
N GLU A 29 6.60 6.95 4.33
CA GLU A 29 6.22 8.24 3.74
C GLU A 29 5.03 8.10 2.78
N LEU A 30 5.00 7.03 1.97
CA LEU A 30 3.87 6.71 1.09
C LEU A 30 2.56 6.63 1.89
N ASP A 31 2.50 5.79 2.89
CA ASP A 31 1.25 5.51 3.60
C ASP A 31 0.86 6.65 4.55
N PHE A 32 1.83 7.15 5.34
CA PHE A 32 1.54 8.12 6.39
C PHE A 32 1.28 9.52 5.86
N VAL A 33 1.90 9.89 4.75
CA VAL A 33 1.85 11.24 4.19
C VAL A 33 1.14 11.25 2.84
N VAL A 34 1.67 10.58 1.82
CA VAL A 34 1.17 10.68 0.45
C VAL A 34 -0.25 10.13 0.33
N PHE A 35 -0.47 8.88 0.73
CA PHE A 35 -1.77 8.22 0.69
C PHE A 35 -2.77 8.88 1.65
N SER A 36 -2.41 9.02 2.91
CA SER A 36 -3.32 9.52 3.95
C SER A 36 -3.75 10.97 3.75
N ASN A 37 -2.95 11.78 3.06
CA ASN A 37 -3.29 13.16 2.71
C ASN A 37 -3.76 13.30 1.25
N GLN A 38 -3.88 12.18 0.51
CA GLN A 38 -4.28 12.18 -0.90
C GLN A 38 -3.38 13.06 -1.78
N ASP A 39 -2.08 13.13 -1.47
CA ASP A 39 -1.10 13.89 -2.26
C ASP A 39 -0.59 13.05 -3.44
N TRP A 40 -1.50 12.82 -4.40
CA TRP A 40 -1.26 11.94 -5.55
C TRP A 40 -0.14 12.43 -6.46
N THR A 41 0.19 13.72 -6.40
CA THR A 41 1.30 14.30 -7.18
C THR A 41 2.66 13.72 -6.77
N ARG A 42 2.76 13.20 -5.54
CA ARG A 42 3.96 12.60 -4.97
C ARG A 42 4.00 11.06 -5.05
N LEU A 43 2.98 10.41 -5.61
CA LEU A 43 2.94 8.93 -5.66
C LEU A 43 4.15 8.35 -6.44
N HIS A 44 4.69 9.09 -7.40
CA HIS A 44 5.88 8.71 -8.16
C HIS A 44 7.17 8.57 -7.31
N GLU A 45 7.19 9.10 -6.10
CA GLU A 45 8.33 8.95 -5.17
C GLU A 45 8.49 7.50 -4.67
N SER A 46 7.41 6.73 -4.67
CA SER A 46 7.37 5.33 -4.23
C SER A 46 6.99 4.32 -5.31
N HIS A 47 6.39 4.77 -6.42
CA HIS A 47 5.89 3.91 -7.50
C HIS A 47 6.51 4.28 -8.84
N SER A 48 6.89 3.26 -9.62
CA SER A 48 7.31 3.47 -11.00
C SER A 48 6.12 3.90 -11.87
N LYS A 49 6.41 4.58 -12.98
CA LYS A 49 5.38 4.97 -13.96
C LYS A 49 4.57 3.76 -14.45
N ASP A 50 5.22 2.62 -14.61
CA ASP A 50 4.63 1.38 -15.14
C ASP A 50 4.31 0.37 -14.03
N ILE A 51 4.11 0.82 -12.81
CA ILE A 51 3.77 -0.04 -11.66
C ILE A 51 2.70 -1.07 -12.02
N LYS A 52 2.95 -2.32 -11.67
CA LYS A 52 1.93 -3.37 -11.71
C LYS A 52 1.37 -3.59 -10.31
N VAL A 53 0.06 -3.51 -10.18
CA VAL A 53 -0.65 -3.68 -8.91
C VAL A 53 -1.51 -4.93 -8.97
N ASN A 54 -1.30 -5.83 -8.04
CA ASN A 54 -2.08 -7.06 -7.88
C ASN A 54 -3.04 -6.89 -6.70
N TRP A 55 -4.33 -6.90 -7.01
CA TRP A 55 -5.41 -6.63 -6.05
C TRP A 55 -5.88 -7.90 -5.35
N PRO A 56 -6.48 -7.81 -4.13
CA PRO A 56 -6.91 -8.98 -3.37
C PRO A 56 -7.97 -9.84 -4.07
N ASP A 57 -8.72 -9.26 -4.99
CA ASP A 57 -9.76 -9.94 -5.79
C ASP A 57 -9.21 -10.69 -7.02
N GLY A 58 -7.88 -10.72 -7.17
CA GLY A 58 -7.19 -11.39 -8.26
C GLY A 58 -7.03 -10.55 -9.54
N ARG A 59 -7.55 -9.32 -9.58
CA ARG A 59 -7.29 -8.40 -10.69
C ARG A 59 -5.85 -7.91 -10.65
N SER A 60 -5.31 -7.54 -11.81
CA SER A 60 -4.08 -6.76 -11.94
C SER A 60 -4.34 -5.50 -12.76
N THR A 61 -3.73 -4.40 -12.34
CA THR A 61 -3.73 -3.14 -13.09
C THR A 61 -2.30 -2.71 -13.37
N LYS A 62 -2.10 -1.85 -14.38
CA LYS A 62 -0.78 -1.36 -14.77
C LYS A 62 -0.81 0.15 -14.98
N GLY A 63 0.23 0.81 -14.51
CA GLY A 63 0.45 2.24 -14.66
C GLY A 63 0.03 3.05 -13.45
N ILE A 64 0.85 4.06 -13.12
CA ILE A 64 0.66 4.89 -11.93
C ILE A 64 -0.64 5.70 -11.98
N GLU A 65 -1.05 6.17 -13.17
CA GLU A 65 -2.29 6.94 -13.33
C GLU A 65 -3.51 6.08 -13.00
N LYS A 66 -3.53 4.82 -13.50
CA LYS A 66 -4.60 3.87 -13.16
C LYS A 66 -4.61 3.54 -11.68
N HIS A 67 -3.44 3.39 -11.07
CA HIS A 67 -3.34 3.14 -9.63
C HIS A 67 -3.89 4.32 -8.81
N ILE A 68 -3.58 5.56 -9.19
CA ILE A 68 -4.14 6.77 -8.56
C ILE A 68 -5.66 6.79 -8.64
N GLU A 69 -6.26 6.46 -9.80
CA GLU A 69 -7.71 6.36 -9.94
C GLU A 69 -8.32 5.34 -8.97
N ASP A 70 -7.71 4.16 -8.88
CA ASP A 70 -8.17 3.09 -8.01
C ASP A 70 -8.05 3.48 -6.52
N LEU A 71 -6.97 4.14 -6.13
CA LEU A 71 -6.78 4.65 -4.76
C LEU A 71 -7.81 5.74 -4.43
N LYS A 72 -8.04 6.69 -5.33
CA LYS A 72 -9.04 7.76 -5.15
C LYS A 72 -10.44 7.21 -4.89
N ALA A 73 -10.79 6.08 -5.49
CA ALA A 73 -12.11 5.47 -5.31
C ALA A 73 -12.41 5.15 -3.84
N MET A 74 -11.41 4.81 -3.04
CA MET A 74 -11.56 4.53 -1.60
C MET A 74 -11.97 5.78 -0.81
N PHE A 75 -11.49 6.95 -1.20
CA PHE A 75 -11.76 8.22 -0.53
C PHE A 75 -13.12 8.82 -0.89
N VAL A 76 -13.77 8.34 -1.96
CA VAL A 76 -15.09 8.82 -2.38
C VAL A 76 -16.13 8.62 -1.27
N TYR A 77 -16.15 7.45 -0.65
CA TYR A 77 -17.15 7.10 0.37
C TYR A 77 -16.62 7.17 1.80
N ALA A 78 -15.31 7.09 1.99
CA ALA A 78 -14.63 7.21 3.27
C ALA A 78 -13.48 8.25 3.18
N PRO A 79 -13.79 9.56 3.12
CA PRO A 79 -12.80 10.61 2.84
C PRO A 79 -11.74 10.78 3.95
N ASP A 80 -11.97 10.25 5.14
CA ASP A 80 -11.03 10.22 6.27
C ASP A 80 -10.15 8.96 6.31
N THR A 81 -10.15 8.15 5.24
CA THR A 81 -9.28 6.97 5.14
C THR A 81 -7.84 7.37 5.36
N SER A 82 -7.14 6.63 6.23
CA SER A 82 -5.73 6.89 6.52
C SER A 82 -5.02 5.66 7.05
N ILE A 83 -3.69 5.64 6.89
CA ILE A 83 -2.77 4.69 7.50
C ILE A 83 -1.78 5.50 8.32
N LYS A 84 -1.66 5.22 9.62
CA LYS A 84 -0.83 5.98 10.55
C LYS A 84 0.20 5.13 11.29
N VAL A 85 0.14 3.81 11.13
CA VAL A 85 1.03 2.88 11.80
C VAL A 85 1.30 1.65 10.94
N HIS A 86 2.55 1.21 10.96
CA HIS A 86 3.02 -0.05 10.42
C HIS A 86 3.51 -0.95 11.57
N PRO A 87 2.64 -1.79 12.16
CA PRO A 87 3.03 -2.65 13.27
C PRO A 87 4.06 -3.70 12.89
N ILE A 88 4.08 -4.12 11.63
CA ILE A 88 5.05 -5.09 11.10
C ILE A 88 5.55 -4.59 9.76
N LYS A 89 6.87 -4.52 9.62
CA LYS A 89 7.53 -4.26 8.35
C LYS A 89 8.91 -4.89 8.31
N PHE A 90 9.27 -5.46 7.19
CA PHE A 90 10.58 -6.06 6.94
C PHE A 90 10.84 -6.18 5.45
N GLY A 91 12.05 -6.58 5.07
CA GLY A 91 12.39 -6.83 3.68
C GLY A 91 13.66 -7.64 3.53
N SER A 92 13.90 -8.13 2.33
CA SER A 92 15.10 -8.80 1.90
C SER A 92 15.30 -8.61 0.40
N GLY A 93 16.52 -8.30 0.00
CA GLY A 93 16.86 -8.03 -1.39
C GLY A 93 16.06 -6.87 -1.98
N GLU A 94 15.33 -7.14 -3.05
CA GLU A 94 14.48 -6.17 -3.74
C GLU A 94 13.02 -6.15 -3.22
N TYR A 95 12.72 -6.88 -2.13
CA TYR A 95 11.35 -7.03 -1.64
C TYR A 95 11.16 -6.45 -0.24
N THR A 96 10.00 -5.86 -0.02
CA THR A 96 9.50 -5.46 1.30
C THR A 96 8.13 -6.08 1.56
N SER A 97 7.81 -6.28 2.84
CA SER A 97 6.47 -6.61 3.30
C SER A 97 6.10 -5.68 4.44
N VAL A 98 4.96 -5.01 4.32
CA VAL A 98 4.49 -4.02 5.29
C VAL A 98 3.04 -4.30 5.62
N ILE A 99 2.73 -4.41 6.90
CA ILE A 99 1.34 -4.44 7.39
C ILE A 99 1.02 -3.05 7.94
N GLY A 100 0.10 -2.35 7.27
CA GLY A 100 -0.46 -1.09 7.71
C GLY A 100 -1.85 -1.28 8.35
N VAL A 101 -2.20 -0.44 9.30
CA VAL A 101 -3.55 -0.38 9.85
C VAL A 101 -4.28 0.75 9.14
N MET A 102 -5.20 0.39 8.24
CA MET A 102 -6.04 1.33 7.51
C MET A 102 -7.33 1.59 8.28
N THR A 103 -7.63 2.84 8.54
CA THR A 103 -8.83 3.28 9.26
C THR A 103 -9.61 4.29 8.45
N GLY A 104 -10.90 4.41 8.73
CA GLY A 104 -11.77 5.41 8.12
C GLY A 104 -13.21 5.27 8.59
N THR A 105 -14.08 6.10 8.01
CA THR A 105 -15.52 6.14 8.35
C THR A 105 -16.35 6.21 7.06
N PHE A 106 -17.33 5.32 6.91
CA PHE A 106 -18.23 5.31 5.75
C PHE A 106 -19.27 6.45 5.89
N THR A 107 -18.95 7.62 5.35
CA THR A 107 -19.74 8.85 5.54
C THR A 107 -20.35 9.43 4.27
N LYS A 108 -19.99 8.92 3.09
CA LYS A 108 -20.50 9.38 1.80
C LYS A 108 -21.09 8.22 0.99
N PRO A 109 -22.04 8.46 0.07
CA PRO A 109 -22.55 7.38 -0.78
C PRO A 109 -21.45 6.66 -1.56
N MET A 110 -21.45 5.32 -1.52
CA MET A 110 -20.50 4.47 -2.23
C MET A 110 -21.05 4.13 -3.62
N PRO A 111 -20.38 4.52 -4.71
CA PRO A 111 -20.79 4.12 -6.05
C PRO A 111 -20.62 2.60 -6.25
N ILE A 112 -21.61 1.94 -6.83
CA ILE A 112 -21.56 0.48 -7.13
C ILE A 112 -21.80 0.18 -8.62
N GLY A 113 -21.75 1.21 -9.48
CA GLY A 113 -22.00 1.08 -10.93
C GLY A 113 -23.43 1.44 -11.32
N ASP A 114 -23.65 1.63 -12.61
CA ASP A 114 -24.96 1.94 -13.21
C ASP A 114 -25.74 3.10 -12.55
N GLY A 115 -25.01 4.09 -12.01
CA GLY A 115 -25.58 5.22 -11.29
C GLY A 115 -26.20 4.87 -9.93
N GLN A 116 -25.92 3.66 -9.43
CA GLN A 116 -26.41 3.19 -8.13
C GLN A 116 -25.40 3.47 -7.01
N PHE A 117 -25.92 3.64 -5.80
CA PHE A 117 -25.12 3.95 -4.61
C PHE A 117 -25.61 3.14 -3.40
N ILE A 118 -24.65 2.71 -2.58
CA ILE A 118 -24.94 2.28 -1.22
C ILE A 118 -24.87 3.52 -0.31
N GLN A 119 -25.92 3.74 0.48
CA GLN A 119 -25.97 4.88 1.41
C GLN A 119 -25.00 4.67 2.58
N PRO A 120 -24.36 5.74 3.07
CA PRO A 120 -23.43 5.64 4.17
C PRO A 120 -24.08 5.17 5.45
N THR A 121 -23.38 4.33 6.20
CA THR A 121 -23.84 3.82 7.50
C THR A 121 -23.33 4.67 8.67
N GLY A 122 -22.26 5.47 8.47
CA GLY A 122 -21.55 6.15 9.53
C GLY A 122 -20.61 5.24 10.33
N ASN A 123 -20.50 3.97 9.96
CA ASN A 123 -19.65 3.02 10.65
C ASN A 123 -18.16 3.27 10.36
N LYS A 124 -17.35 3.07 11.39
CA LYS A 124 -15.89 3.10 11.29
C LYS A 124 -15.34 1.73 10.90
N PHE A 125 -14.21 1.74 10.24
CA PHE A 125 -13.44 0.52 9.98
C PHE A 125 -11.99 0.69 10.45
N SER A 126 -11.40 -0.44 10.82
CA SER A 126 -9.98 -0.59 11.09
C SER A 126 -9.56 -1.98 10.64
N ILE A 127 -8.78 -2.03 9.57
CA ILE A 127 -8.34 -3.31 8.96
C ILE A 127 -6.84 -3.32 8.78
N SER A 128 -6.26 -4.51 8.90
CA SER A 128 -4.87 -4.74 8.49
C SER A 128 -4.80 -4.89 6.98
N MET A 129 -3.89 -4.14 6.37
CA MET A 129 -3.57 -4.24 4.96
C MET A 129 -2.10 -4.61 4.82
N CYS A 130 -1.81 -5.71 4.14
CA CYS A 130 -0.45 -6.12 3.83
C CYS A 130 -0.12 -5.77 2.39
N THR A 131 0.98 -5.03 2.21
CA THR A 131 1.57 -4.79 0.89
C THR A 131 2.91 -5.48 0.79
N VAL A 132 3.07 -6.32 -0.23
CA VAL A 132 4.38 -6.82 -0.66
C VAL A 132 4.82 -5.97 -1.84
N GLY A 133 5.97 -5.33 -1.73
CA GLY A 133 6.54 -4.48 -2.77
C GLY A 133 7.79 -5.10 -3.38
N HIS A 134 7.88 -5.09 -4.72
CA HIS A 134 9.08 -5.37 -5.47
C HIS A 134 9.68 -4.05 -5.94
N TRP A 135 10.90 -3.76 -5.50
CA TRP A 135 11.57 -2.47 -5.67
C TRP A 135 12.69 -2.54 -6.69
N LYS A 136 12.85 -1.47 -7.45
CA LYS A 136 13.99 -1.24 -8.32
C LYS A 136 14.30 0.25 -8.34
N ASP A 137 15.56 0.61 -8.18
CA ASP A 137 16.03 2.00 -8.21
C ASP A 137 15.22 2.95 -7.28
N GLY A 138 14.82 2.44 -6.10
CA GLY A 138 14.15 3.21 -5.06
C GLY A 138 12.64 3.38 -5.22
N VAL A 139 12.01 2.75 -6.22
CA VAL A 139 10.56 2.75 -6.42
C VAL A 139 10.02 1.33 -6.61
N MET A 140 8.77 1.09 -6.24
CA MET A 140 8.09 -0.18 -6.53
C MET A 140 7.77 -0.28 -8.02
N ILE A 141 8.12 -1.41 -8.62
CA ILE A 141 7.78 -1.79 -9.99
C ILE A 141 6.61 -2.77 -10.04
N GLU A 142 6.37 -3.48 -8.95
CA GLU A 142 5.22 -4.35 -8.75
C GLU A 142 4.85 -4.39 -7.26
N GLU A 143 3.56 -4.49 -6.97
CA GLU A 143 3.06 -4.68 -5.61
C GLU A 143 1.89 -5.65 -5.57
N TRP A 144 1.72 -6.29 -4.42
CA TRP A 144 0.60 -7.18 -4.08
C TRP A 144 -0.08 -6.65 -2.83
N LEU A 145 -1.37 -6.43 -2.94
CA LEU A 145 -2.21 -5.91 -1.87
C LEU A 145 -3.07 -7.04 -1.29
N PHE A 146 -3.10 -7.13 0.03
CA PHE A 146 -3.88 -8.13 0.74
C PHE A 146 -4.61 -7.50 1.92
N TRP A 147 -5.92 -7.66 1.96
CA TRP A 147 -6.76 -7.39 3.12
C TRP A 147 -7.97 -8.30 3.12
N ASP A 148 -8.58 -8.48 4.29
CA ASP A 148 -9.83 -9.22 4.41
C ASP A 148 -11.01 -8.33 4.04
N ASN A 149 -11.47 -8.45 2.79
CA ASN A 149 -12.59 -7.67 2.28
C ASN A 149 -13.91 -8.01 2.98
N ALA A 150 -14.12 -9.24 3.44
CA ALA A 150 -15.32 -9.62 4.17
C ALA A 150 -15.38 -8.90 5.52
N THR A 151 -14.28 -8.86 6.25
CA THR A 151 -14.17 -8.08 7.50
C THR A 151 -14.38 -6.58 7.24
N TYR A 152 -13.77 -6.03 6.18
CA TYR A 152 -13.96 -4.64 5.80
C TYR A 152 -15.43 -4.31 5.54
N MET A 153 -16.11 -5.08 4.68
CA MET A 153 -17.52 -4.89 4.34
C MET A 153 -18.44 -5.02 5.56
N LYS A 154 -18.15 -5.97 6.46
CA LYS A 154 -18.88 -6.14 7.71
C LYS A 154 -18.71 -4.93 8.63
N GLN A 155 -17.51 -4.39 8.78
CA GLN A 155 -17.24 -3.22 9.63
C GLN A 155 -17.97 -1.98 9.13
N ILE A 156 -17.99 -1.73 7.81
CA ILE A 156 -18.74 -0.59 7.24
C ILE A 156 -20.25 -0.82 7.16
N GLY A 157 -20.74 -2.00 7.57
CA GLY A 157 -22.17 -2.29 7.72
C GLY A 157 -22.89 -2.71 6.44
N ILE A 158 -22.17 -3.22 5.43
CA ILE A 158 -22.74 -3.69 4.16
C ILE A 158 -22.44 -5.17 3.87
N GLY A 159 -21.71 -5.85 4.73
CA GLY A 159 -21.49 -7.30 4.71
C GLY A 159 -22.47 -8.03 5.62
N GLN A 160 -22.91 -9.22 5.17
CA GLN A 160 -23.70 -10.13 6.02
C GLN A 160 -22.81 -10.95 6.94
#